data_8b71a38bdd7d771fff3a34211cf29243
#
_entry.id   8b71a38bdd7d771fff3a34211cf29243
#
_cell.length_a   1.000
_cell.length_b   1.000
_cell.length_c   1.000
_cell.angle_alpha   90.00
_cell.angle_beta   90.00
_cell.angle_gamma   90.00
#
_symmetry.space_group_name_H-M   'P 1'
#
loop_
_entity.id
_entity.type
_entity.pdbx_description
1 polymer ?
#
loop_
_entity_poly.entity_id
_entity_poly.type
_entity_poly.pdbx_seq_one_letter_code
_entity_poly.pdbx_strand_id
1 'polypeptide(L)'
;MKDENSRFLKGYMVDHANDQHFRFSMSCPICAYRWDSAPIAMSDKAVSEGYTGKVYQDERIWALDEAACRAADSFDRCPICGKPVCKTCIVTYEELTMCRSCLSRLMEKMNKRTGSRERPS
;
A
#
# COMPACT_ATOMS: atom_id res chain seq x y z
N MET A 1 8.61 -10.52 6.44
CA MET A 1 8.64 -11.34 5.26
C MET A 1 7.69 -10.89 4.23
N LYS A 2 7.95 -11.23 2.99
CA LYS A 2 7.13 -10.80 1.90
C LYS A 2 5.67 -11.17 2.07
N ASP A 3 5.42 -12.36 2.63
CA ASP A 3 4.05 -12.84 2.75
C ASP A 3 3.19 -11.99 3.64
N GLU A 4 3.73 -11.50 4.74
CA GLU A 4 2.96 -10.67 5.65
C GLU A 4 2.69 -9.32 5.04
N ASN A 5 3.69 -8.74 4.40
CA ASN A 5 3.54 -7.43 3.78
C ASN A 5 2.56 -7.51 2.62
N SER A 6 2.64 -8.55 1.79
CA SER A 6 1.74 -8.67 0.67
C SER A 6 0.30 -8.90 1.12
N ARG A 7 0.07 -9.67 2.18
CA ARG A 7 -1.26 -9.84 2.72
C ARG A 7 -1.84 -8.53 3.18
N PHE A 8 -1.02 -7.75 3.86
CA PHE A 8 -1.42 -6.44 4.34
C PHE A 8 -1.80 -5.54 3.17
N LEU A 9 -1.01 -5.54 2.12
CA LEU A 9 -1.23 -4.67 0.97
C LEU A 9 -2.48 -5.02 0.18
N LYS A 10 -2.91 -6.28 0.20
CA LYS A 10 -4.13 -6.68 -0.51
C LYS A 10 -5.34 -5.83 -0.14
N GLY A 11 -5.43 -5.45 1.12
CA GLY A 11 -6.56 -4.65 1.59
C GLY A 11 -6.58 -3.24 1.07
N TYR A 12 -5.49 -2.79 0.46
CA TYR A 12 -5.38 -1.42 -0.05
C TYR A 12 -5.33 -1.35 -1.57
N MET A 13 -5.46 -2.49 -2.23
CA MET A 13 -5.45 -2.52 -3.68
C MET A 13 -6.78 -2.07 -4.26
N VAL A 14 -6.73 -1.29 -5.33
CA VAL A 14 -7.92 -0.87 -6.04
C VAL A 14 -8.04 -1.72 -7.29
N ASP A 15 -9.21 -2.29 -7.50
CA ASP A 15 -9.47 -3.19 -8.61
C ASP A 15 -9.81 -2.40 -9.87
N HIS A 16 -9.05 -2.62 -10.92
CA HIS A 16 -9.27 -1.97 -12.22
C HIS A 16 -9.49 -3.03 -13.31
N ALA A 17 -10.05 -4.17 -12.95
CA ALA A 17 -10.25 -5.24 -13.90
C ALA A 17 -11.15 -4.79 -15.05
N ASN A 18 -10.88 -5.30 -16.24
CA ASN A 18 -11.77 -5.08 -17.38
C ASN A 18 -12.32 -6.45 -17.79
N ASP A 19 -12.82 -6.57 -19.00
CA ASP A 19 -13.47 -7.80 -19.46
C ASP A 19 -12.51 -8.96 -19.66
N GLN A 20 -11.22 -8.68 -19.77
CA GLN A 20 -10.26 -9.71 -20.12
C GLN A 20 -9.04 -9.79 -19.22
N HIS A 21 -8.81 -8.79 -18.39
CA HIS A 21 -7.61 -8.73 -17.56
C HIS A 21 -7.90 -8.25 -16.17
N PHE A 22 -7.16 -8.80 -15.20
CA PHE A 22 -7.16 -8.28 -13.84
C PHE A 22 -6.06 -7.22 -13.74
N ARG A 23 -6.38 -6.10 -13.12
CA ARG A 23 -5.42 -5.02 -12.91
C ARG A 23 -5.69 -4.41 -11.55
N PHE A 24 -4.63 -4.04 -10.87
CA PHE A 24 -4.76 -3.44 -9.53
C PHE A 24 -3.81 -2.25 -9.42
N SER A 25 -4.16 -1.32 -8.54
CA SER A 25 -3.30 -0.20 -8.27
C SER A 25 -3.34 0.14 -6.80
N MET A 26 -2.35 0.88 -6.35
CA MET A 26 -2.38 1.48 -5.02
C MET A 26 -1.51 2.73 -5.04
N SER A 27 -1.76 3.63 -4.10
CA SER A 27 -1.07 4.90 -4.07
C SER A 27 -0.52 5.17 -2.68
N CYS A 28 0.61 5.88 -2.63
CA CYS A 28 1.17 6.31 -1.37
C CYS A 28 0.36 7.50 -0.88
N PRO A 29 -0.18 7.46 0.34
CA PRO A 29 -0.97 8.57 0.85
C PRO A 29 -0.16 9.82 1.16
N ILE A 30 1.17 9.73 1.12
CA ILE A 30 2.02 10.86 1.45
C ILE A 30 2.48 11.62 0.23
N CYS A 31 3.05 10.90 -0.75
CA CYS A 31 3.61 11.56 -1.93
C CYS A 31 2.79 11.33 -3.19
N ALA A 32 1.69 10.59 -3.08
CA ALA A 32 0.80 10.29 -4.20
C ALA A 32 1.44 9.41 -5.28
N TYR A 33 2.60 8.80 -4.99
CA TYR A 33 3.19 7.84 -5.91
C TYR A 33 2.17 6.74 -6.19
N ARG A 34 1.92 6.47 -7.45
CA ARG A 34 0.97 5.45 -7.84
C ARG A 34 1.69 4.24 -8.43
N TRP A 35 1.32 3.07 -7.95
CA TRP A 35 1.84 1.81 -8.44
C TRP A 35 0.69 1.08 -9.16
N ASP A 36 0.94 0.60 -10.36
CA ASP A 36 -0.03 -0.16 -11.12
C ASP A 36 0.52 -1.53 -11.44
N SER A 37 -0.31 -2.55 -11.30
CA SER A 37 0.11 -3.90 -11.65
C SER A 37 0.09 -4.06 -13.16
N ALA A 38 0.89 -5.01 -13.64
CA ALA A 38 0.78 -5.41 -15.03
C ALA A 38 -0.56 -6.12 -15.22
N PRO A 39 -1.17 -6.03 -16.40
CA PRO A 39 -2.42 -6.74 -16.63
C PRO A 39 -2.19 -8.25 -16.56
N ILE A 40 -3.10 -8.96 -15.90
CA ILE A 40 -3.03 -10.40 -15.78
C ILE A 40 -4.23 -10.97 -16.53
N ALA A 41 -3.96 -11.74 -17.58
CA ALA A 41 -5.02 -12.25 -18.44
C ALA A 41 -5.91 -13.24 -17.72
N MET A 42 -7.22 -13.11 -17.94
CA MET A 42 -8.19 -14.07 -17.45
C MET A 42 -8.24 -15.25 -18.39
N SER A 43 -8.57 -16.43 -17.85
CA SER A 43 -8.79 -17.58 -18.69
C SER A 43 -10.12 -17.39 -19.45
N ASP A 44 -10.31 -18.14 -20.52
CA ASP A 44 -11.56 -18.08 -21.27
C ASP A 44 -12.74 -18.41 -20.40
N LYS A 45 -12.57 -19.35 -19.49
CA LYS A 45 -13.64 -19.74 -18.60
C LYS A 45 -14.02 -18.62 -17.63
N ALA A 46 -13.02 -17.92 -17.11
CA ALA A 46 -13.26 -16.79 -16.22
C ALA A 46 -14.00 -15.69 -16.96
N VAL A 47 -13.60 -15.39 -18.18
CA VAL A 47 -14.25 -14.37 -19.00
C VAL A 47 -15.71 -14.78 -19.25
N SER A 48 -15.92 -16.04 -19.58
CA SER A 48 -17.26 -16.55 -19.87
C SER A 48 -18.18 -16.53 -18.67
N GLU A 49 -17.68 -16.92 -17.50
CA GLU A 49 -18.49 -16.96 -16.28
C GLU A 49 -18.79 -15.57 -15.72
N GLY A 50 -17.87 -14.64 -15.90
CA GLY A 50 -18.03 -13.32 -15.35
C GLY A 50 -17.68 -13.26 -13.86
N TYR A 51 -17.77 -12.06 -13.28
CA TYR A 51 -17.28 -11.81 -11.94
C TYR A 51 -18.01 -12.57 -10.82
N THR A 52 -19.16 -13.15 -11.11
CA THR A 52 -19.84 -13.95 -10.10
C THR A 52 -19.45 -15.42 -10.17
N GLY A 53 -18.66 -15.83 -11.17
CA GLY A 53 -18.29 -17.22 -11.34
C GLY A 53 -17.15 -17.64 -10.44
N LYS A 54 -17.11 -18.93 -10.13
CA LYS A 54 -16.08 -19.45 -9.24
C LYS A 54 -14.69 -19.35 -9.87
N VAL A 55 -14.59 -19.66 -11.16
CA VAL A 55 -13.28 -19.61 -11.82
C VAL A 55 -12.75 -18.17 -11.84
N TYR A 56 -13.64 -17.23 -12.14
CA TYR A 56 -13.27 -15.81 -12.13
C TYR A 56 -12.73 -15.42 -10.73
N GLN A 57 -13.48 -15.79 -9.69
CA GLN A 57 -13.09 -15.40 -8.33
C GLN A 57 -11.78 -16.06 -7.92
N ASP A 58 -11.58 -17.31 -8.26
CA ASP A 58 -10.32 -17.98 -7.95
C ASP A 58 -9.14 -17.33 -8.65
N GLU A 59 -9.31 -16.97 -9.93
CA GLU A 59 -8.26 -16.32 -10.68
C GLU A 59 -8.02 -14.91 -10.18
N ARG A 60 -9.08 -14.22 -9.75
CA ARG A 60 -8.92 -12.88 -9.19
C ARG A 60 -8.11 -12.91 -7.91
N ILE A 61 -8.37 -13.89 -7.05
CA ILE A 61 -7.61 -14.02 -5.80
C ILE A 61 -6.14 -14.24 -6.11
N TRP A 62 -5.85 -15.11 -7.07
CA TRP A 62 -4.47 -15.36 -7.47
C TRP A 62 -3.82 -14.10 -8.05
N ALA A 63 -4.55 -13.38 -8.89
CA ALA A 63 -4.02 -12.16 -9.51
C ALA A 63 -3.76 -11.09 -8.45
N LEU A 64 -4.63 -10.99 -7.45
CA LEU A 64 -4.44 -10.04 -6.37
C LEU A 64 -3.22 -10.39 -5.54
N ASP A 65 -3.01 -11.69 -5.27
CA ASP A 65 -1.81 -12.15 -4.57
C ASP A 65 -0.54 -11.74 -5.34
N GLU A 66 -0.55 -11.97 -6.65
CA GLU A 66 0.59 -11.62 -7.48
C GLU A 66 0.86 -10.12 -7.45
N ALA A 67 -0.20 -9.32 -7.60
CA ALA A 67 -0.06 -7.87 -7.59
C ALA A 67 0.48 -7.40 -6.24
N ALA A 68 -0.04 -7.94 -5.15
CA ALA A 68 0.39 -7.53 -3.82
C ALA A 68 1.85 -7.91 -3.57
N CYS A 69 2.27 -9.08 -4.03
CA CYS A 69 3.66 -9.49 -3.89
C CYS A 69 4.60 -8.55 -4.64
N ARG A 70 4.19 -8.09 -5.80
CA ARG A 70 5.02 -7.16 -6.56
C ARG A 70 5.00 -5.77 -5.97
N ALA A 71 3.84 -5.33 -5.49
CA ALA A 71 3.73 -4.02 -4.84
C ALA A 71 4.57 -3.97 -3.57
N ALA A 72 4.78 -5.11 -2.94
CA ALA A 72 5.57 -5.17 -1.70
C ALA A 72 7.02 -4.74 -1.92
N ASP A 73 7.48 -4.72 -3.18
CA ASP A 73 8.82 -4.21 -3.46
C ASP A 73 8.86 -2.69 -3.41
N SER A 74 7.73 -2.03 -3.50
CA SER A 74 7.65 -0.57 -3.54
C SER A 74 6.98 0.06 -2.32
N PHE A 75 6.27 -0.73 -1.53
CA PHE A 75 5.52 -0.23 -0.38
C PHE A 75 5.86 -0.99 0.88
N ASP A 76 5.85 -0.28 1.99
CA ASP A 76 6.02 -0.88 3.31
C ASP A 76 4.94 -0.37 4.23
N ARG A 77 4.73 -1.09 5.30
CA ARG A 77 3.79 -0.68 6.32
C ARG A 77 4.51 0.20 7.33
N CYS A 78 3.99 1.38 7.59
CA CYS A 78 4.55 2.23 8.63
C CYS A 78 4.23 1.60 9.99
N PRO A 79 5.24 1.31 10.81
CA PRO A 79 4.98 0.67 12.10
C PRO A 79 4.26 1.58 13.10
N ILE A 80 4.21 2.87 12.86
CA ILE A 80 3.55 3.80 13.77
C ILE A 80 2.07 3.96 13.45
N CYS A 81 1.75 4.31 12.21
CA CYS A 81 0.35 4.53 11.84
C CYS A 81 -0.31 3.35 11.14
N GLY A 82 0.47 2.35 10.75
CA GLY A 82 -0.07 1.15 10.13
C GLY A 82 -0.50 1.29 8.68
N LYS A 83 -0.22 2.40 8.04
CA LYS A 83 -0.64 2.60 6.66
C LYS A 83 0.44 2.13 5.68
N PRO A 84 0.04 1.70 4.48
CA PRO A 84 1.02 1.36 3.46
C PRO A 84 1.52 2.64 2.83
N VAL A 85 2.83 2.81 2.79
CA VAL A 85 3.45 3.99 2.16
C VAL A 85 4.57 3.50 1.27
N CYS A 86 4.90 4.28 0.24
CA CYS A 86 5.98 3.88 -0.64
C CYS A 86 7.30 3.94 0.14
N LYS A 87 8.27 3.16 -0.31
CA LYS A 87 9.52 3.04 0.42
C LYS A 87 10.29 4.34 0.55
N THR A 88 10.10 5.26 -0.39
CA THR A 88 10.79 6.54 -0.30
C THR A 88 10.19 7.44 0.78
N CYS A 89 8.98 7.14 1.24
CA CYS A 89 8.35 7.91 2.32
C CYS A 89 8.56 7.29 3.69
N ILE A 90 9.23 6.15 3.76
CA ILE A 90 9.62 5.54 5.02
C ILE A 90 10.98 6.12 5.36
N VAL A 91 11.11 6.66 6.57
CA VAL A 91 12.34 7.30 7.00
C VAL A 91 12.74 6.75 8.36
N THR A 92 14.00 6.94 8.72
CA THR A 92 14.51 6.53 10.02
C THR A 92 14.93 7.76 10.80
N TYR A 93 14.46 7.87 12.03
CA TYR A 93 14.79 8.98 12.89
C TYR A 93 15.14 8.40 14.26
N GLU A 94 16.37 8.60 14.69
CA GLU A 94 16.84 8.07 15.97
C GLU A 94 16.51 6.61 16.17
N GLU A 95 16.86 5.82 15.15
CA GLU A 95 16.66 4.37 15.17
C GLU A 95 15.19 3.92 15.09
N LEU A 96 14.27 4.85 14.95
CA LEU A 96 12.87 4.51 14.75
C LEU A 96 12.53 4.66 13.28
N THR A 97 11.78 3.70 12.77
CA THR A 97 11.34 3.74 11.38
C THR A 97 9.90 4.18 11.33
N MET A 98 9.58 5.11 10.46
CA MET A 98 8.22 5.60 10.34
C MET A 98 8.03 6.28 9.01
N CYS A 99 6.78 6.57 8.64
CA CYS A 99 6.54 7.32 7.41
C CYS A 99 6.76 8.80 7.69
N ARG A 100 6.94 9.57 6.61
CA ARG A 100 7.20 11.00 6.74
C ARG A 100 6.10 11.72 7.50
N SER A 101 4.85 11.30 7.32
CA SER A 101 3.74 11.93 8.01
C SER A 101 3.83 11.74 9.52
N CYS A 102 4.20 10.54 9.94
CA CYS A 102 4.38 10.27 11.37
C CYS A 102 5.57 11.05 11.93
N LEU A 103 6.64 11.16 11.15
CA LEU A 103 7.80 11.95 11.57
C LEU A 103 7.41 13.41 11.74
N SER A 104 6.65 13.96 10.81
CA SER A 104 6.20 15.34 10.91
C SER A 104 5.38 15.57 12.17
N ARG A 105 4.50 14.65 12.49
CA ARG A 105 3.69 14.77 13.71
C ARG A 105 4.53 14.68 14.96
N LEU A 106 5.52 13.81 14.94
CA LEU A 106 6.43 13.67 16.06
C LEU A 106 7.23 14.96 16.27
N MET A 107 7.74 15.51 15.17
CA MET A 107 8.50 16.76 15.22
C MET A 107 7.66 17.91 15.71
N GLU A 108 6.41 17.96 15.27
CA GLU A 108 5.48 18.96 15.71
C GLU A 108 5.26 18.91 17.21
N LYS A 109 5.08 17.72 17.74
CA LYS A 109 4.91 17.55 19.17
C LYS A 109 6.12 17.98 19.94
N MET A 110 7.28 17.63 19.44
CA MET A 110 8.54 18.02 20.08
C MET A 110 8.72 19.52 20.06
N ASN A 111 8.40 20.15 18.93
CA ASN A 111 8.50 21.58 18.80
C ASN A 111 7.53 22.30 19.72
N LYS A 112 6.32 21.80 19.85
CA LYS A 112 5.34 22.38 20.73
C LYS A 112 5.81 22.37 22.16
N ARG A 113 6.36 21.23 22.58
CA ARG A 113 6.86 21.12 23.93
C ARG A 113 7.96 22.11 24.17
N THR A 114 8.93 22.13 23.28
CA THR A 114 10.05 23.02 23.41
C THR A 114 9.60 24.46 23.29
N GLY A 115 8.72 24.73 22.35
CA GLY A 115 8.21 26.06 22.12
C GLY A 115 7.49 26.62 23.32
N SER A 116 6.71 25.79 23.99
CA SER A 116 6.00 26.23 25.17
C SER A 116 6.95 26.69 26.24
N ARG A 117 8.06 26.04 26.36
CA ARG A 117 9.01 26.42 27.37
C ARG A 117 9.84 27.60 26.98
N GLU A 118 10.25 27.60 25.72
CA GLU A 118 11.11 28.65 25.26
C GLU A 118 10.41 29.87 24.86
N ARG A 119 9.15 29.81 24.65
CA ARG A 119 8.46 30.95 24.24
C ARG A 119 7.91 31.59 25.40
N PRO A 120 8.67 31.99 26.18
CA PRO A 120 8.20 32.77 27.23
C PRO A 120 7.85 34.00 26.66
N SER A 121 8.31 34.12 25.67
CA SER A 121 8.04 35.33 25.07
C SER A 121 6.76 35.30 24.36
#